data_85b064e58eeea3bd92d9b4d0b50ea4ad
#
_entry.id   85b064e58eeea3bd92d9b4d0b50ea4ad
#
_cell.length_a   1.000
_cell.length_b   1.000
_cell.length_c   1.000
_cell.angle_alpha   90.00
_cell.angle_beta   90.00
_cell.angle_gamma   90.00
#
_symmetry.space_group_name_H-M   'P 1'
#
loop_
_entity.id
_entity.type
_entity.pdbx_description
1 polymer ?
#
loop_
_entity_poly.entity_id
_entity_poly.type
_entity_poly.pdbx_seq_one_letter_code
_entity_poly.pdbx_strand_id
1 'polypeptide(L)'
;LSLHDALPIWVRDLKMDFGLQYTHPLSKTESVTLGLVFSPKKSLHAKSYQLTQSYTSSGSDGEVLQSDTISGKAFALPNSYGVGLSYVKQNKLTLAADFSYEDWGKMLYFGEKGNFKNRYRVAVGGEYIPDYMRKSYFSRIRYRAGVHYGNSYLRMNRTDANPSGDGYN
;
A
#
# COMPACT_ATOMS: atom_id res chain seq x y z
N LEU A 1 -17.76 -26.50 -17.14
CA LEU A 1 -16.95 -25.55 -17.93
C LEU A 1 -17.07 -24.19 -17.28
N SER A 2 -15.98 -23.74 -16.67
CA SER A 2 -15.90 -22.43 -16.05
C SER A 2 -15.44 -21.44 -17.13
N LEU A 3 -16.35 -20.66 -17.69
CA LEU A 3 -15.99 -19.46 -18.42
C LEU A 3 -15.70 -18.36 -17.40
N HIS A 4 -14.43 -18.07 -17.20
CA HIS A 4 -13.99 -16.87 -16.52
C HIS A 4 -13.91 -15.76 -17.57
N ASP A 5 -15.03 -15.15 -17.89
CA ASP A 5 -15.01 -13.87 -18.58
C ASP A 5 -14.53 -12.82 -17.58
N ALA A 6 -13.26 -12.47 -17.69
CA ALA A 6 -12.71 -11.36 -16.96
C ALA A 6 -13.36 -10.08 -17.50
N LEU A 7 -14.33 -9.54 -16.75
CA LEU A 7 -14.96 -8.27 -17.09
C LEU A 7 -13.92 -7.15 -17.00
N PRO A 8 -13.69 -6.37 -18.05
CA PRO A 8 -12.71 -5.31 -18.02
C PRO A 8 -13.16 -4.20 -17.07
N ILE A 9 -12.33 -3.89 -16.09
CA ILE A 9 -12.53 -2.75 -15.19
C ILE A 9 -11.65 -1.61 -15.71
N TRP A 10 -12.27 -0.51 -16.11
CA TRP A 10 -11.57 0.70 -16.55
C TRP A 10 -11.50 1.69 -15.39
N VAL A 11 -10.29 1.99 -14.93
CA VAL A 11 -10.04 3.04 -13.93
C VAL A 11 -9.15 4.10 -14.57
N ARG A 12 -9.62 5.35 -14.58
CA ARG A 12 -8.84 6.50 -15.03
C ARG A 12 -9.00 7.62 -14.01
N ASP A 13 -7.93 7.93 -13.31
CA ASP A 13 -7.98 8.94 -12.26
C ASP A 13 -6.61 9.61 -12.07
N LEU A 14 -6.61 10.78 -11.44
CA LEU A 14 -5.41 11.54 -11.10
C LEU A 14 -5.21 11.51 -9.57
N LYS A 15 -4.04 11.08 -9.12
CA LYS A 15 -3.60 11.18 -7.73
C LYS A 15 -2.54 12.27 -7.59
N MET A 16 -2.62 13.05 -6.55
CA MET A 16 -1.64 14.08 -6.22
C MET A 16 -0.98 13.74 -4.88
N ASP A 17 0.33 13.88 -4.82
CA ASP A 17 1.11 13.73 -3.60
C ASP A 17 1.92 15.00 -3.41
N PHE A 18 1.97 15.51 -2.18
CA PHE A 18 2.72 16.69 -1.80
C PHE A 18 3.88 16.29 -0.92
N GLY A 19 5.07 16.80 -1.23
CA GLY A 19 6.27 16.53 -0.46
C GLY A 19 7.02 17.80 -0.14
N LEU A 20 7.55 17.87 1.08
CA LEU A 20 8.46 18.91 1.54
C LEU A 20 9.70 18.27 2.13
N GLN A 21 10.86 18.76 1.75
CA GLN A 21 12.13 18.32 2.29
C GLN A 21 12.96 19.51 2.71
N TYR A 22 13.52 19.44 3.92
CA TYR A 22 14.42 20.43 4.44
C TYR A 22 15.72 19.80 4.94
N THR A 23 16.84 20.26 4.42
CA THR A 23 18.16 19.77 4.82
C THR A 23 18.90 20.87 5.57
N HIS A 24 19.30 20.58 6.80
CA HIS A 24 20.10 21.44 7.64
C HIS A 24 21.55 20.91 7.72
N PRO A 25 22.54 21.67 7.24
CA PRO A 25 23.94 21.31 7.42
C PRO A 25 24.37 21.56 8.88
N LEU A 26 24.86 20.52 9.55
CA LEU A 26 25.42 20.63 10.90
C LEU A 26 26.91 21.02 10.85
N SER A 27 27.59 20.51 9.83
CA SER A 27 28.99 20.84 9.55
C SER A 27 29.28 20.69 8.04
N LYS A 28 30.54 20.88 7.64
CA LYS A 28 30.98 20.67 6.23
C LYS A 28 30.75 19.24 5.73
N THR A 29 30.64 18.29 6.64
CA THR A 29 30.53 16.85 6.31
C THR A 29 29.29 16.19 6.91
N GLU A 30 28.51 16.91 7.68
CA GLU A 30 27.34 16.36 8.37
C GLU A 30 26.07 17.15 8.06
N SER A 31 24.98 16.46 7.83
CA SER A 31 23.69 17.06 7.58
C SER A 31 22.55 16.23 8.15
N VAL A 32 21.48 16.91 8.51
CA VAL A 32 20.18 16.29 8.88
C VAL A 32 19.15 16.74 7.86
N THR A 33 18.36 15.79 7.40
CA THR A 33 17.26 16.07 6.47
C THR A 33 15.95 15.62 7.08
N LEU A 34 14.97 16.52 7.12
CA LEU A 34 13.58 16.25 7.45
C LEU A 34 12.77 16.20 6.17
N GLY A 35 11.99 15.13 6.01
CA GLY A 35 11.05 14.94 4.92
C GLY A 35 9.62 14.84 5.43
N LEU A 36 8.68 15.48 4.74
CA LEU A 36 7.25 15.38 5.00
C LEU A 36 6.54 15.03 3.69
N VAL A 37 5.58 14.11 3.76
CA VAL A 37 4.76 13.71 2.62
C VAL A 37 3.30 13.71 3.03
N PHE A 38 2.45 14.25 2.17
CA PHE A 38 1.01 14.24 2.34
C PHE A 38 0.32 13.85 1.03
N SER A 39 -0.51 12.84 1.08
CA SER A 39 -1.34 12.40 -0.02
C SER A 39 -2.80 12.52 0.37
N PRO A 40 -3.57 13.43 -0.24
CA PRO A 40 -4.98 13.60 0.08
C PRO A 40 -5.80 12.41 -0.39
N LYS A 41 -6.89 12.17 0.33
CA LYS A 41 -7.91 11.19 -0.04
C LYS A 41 -8.37 11.39 -1.47
N LYS A 42 -8.48 10.29 -2.22
CA LYS A 42 -8.96 10.30 -3.59
C LYS A 42 -9.99 9.19 -3.80
N SER A 43 -11.18 9.57 -4.24
CA SER A 43 -12.17 8.59 -4.72
C SER A 43 -11.86 8.21 -6.15
N LEU A 44 -11.73 6.93 -6.41
CA LEU A 44 -11.52 6.39 -7.75
C LEU A 44 -12.86 6.11 -8.40
N HIS A 45 -13.03 6.54 -9.64
CA HIS A 45 -14.19 6.25 -10.44
C HIS A 45 -13.91 5.00 -11.27
N ALA A 46 -14.66 3.95 -11.00
CA ALA A 46 -14.61 2.72 -11.79
C ALA A 46 -15.96 2.47 -12.45
N LYS A 47 -15.93 1.96 -13.67
CA LYS A 47 -17.10 1.39 -14.34
C LYS A 47 -16.94 -0.12 -14.32
N SER A 48 -17.86 -0.80 -13.68
CA SER A 48 -17.95 -2.25 -13.66
C SER A 48 -19.25 -2.68 -14.32
N TYR A 49 -19.15 -3.65 -15.21
CA TYR A 49 -20.32 -4.25 -15.85
C TYR A 49 -20.55 -5.60 -15.19
N GLN A 50 -21.74 -5.80 -14.65
CA GLN A 50 -22.18 -7.09 -14.12
C GLN A 50 -23.23 -7.66 -15.06
N LEU A 51 -22.92 -8.80 -15.68
CA LEU A 51 -23.82 -9.53 -16.54
C LEU A 51 -24.23 -10.82 -15.84
N THR A 52 -25.51 -10.96 -15.55
CA THR A 52 -26.09 -12.21 -15.01
C THR A 52 -26.88 -12.91 -16.12
N GLN A 53 -26.42 -14.07 -16.55
CA GLN A 53 -27.09 -14.90 -17.55
C GLN A 53 -27.60 -16.20 -16.92
N SER A 54 -28.81 -16.60 -17.25
CA SER A 54 -29.29 -17.93 -16.91
C SER A 54 -29.00 -18.90 -18.08
N TYR A 55 -28.47 -20.07 -17.76
CA TYR A 55 -28.27 -21.13 -18.74
C TYR A 55 -29.35 -22.20 -18.55
N THR A 56 -30.04 -22.51 -19.62
CA THR A 56 -30.93 -23.67 -19.64
C THR A 56 -30.12 -24.95 -19.96
N SER A 57 -30.50 -26.08 -19.42
CA SER A 57 -29.79 -27.36 -19.57
C SER A 57 -29.70 -27.90 -21.02
N SER A 58 -30.34 -27.22 -21.96
CA SER A 58 -30.32 -27.55 -23.41
C SER A 58 -29.23 -26.81 -24.20
N GLY A 59 -28.36 -26.03 -23.56
CA GLY A 59 -27.19 -25.43 -24.21
C GLY A 59 -27.49 -24.24 -25.15
N SER A 60 -28.71 -23.71 -25.16
CA SER A 60 -29.01 -22.46 -25.83
C SER A 60 -28.70 -21.29 -24.91
N ASP A 61 -28.16 -20.21 -25.49
CA ASP A 61 -27.84 -18.98 -24.78
C ASP A 61 -29.07 -18.51 -24.00
N GLY A 62 -28.93 -18.48 -22.68
CA GLY A 62 -30.02 -18.08 -21.79
C GLY A 62 -30.29 -16.61 -21.88
N GLU A 63 -31.51 -16.24 -21.54
CA GLU A 63 -31.93 -14.86 -21.47
C GLU A 63 -31.09 -14.06 -20.47
N VAL A 64 -30.64 -12.85 -20.85
CA VAL A 64 -29.92 -11.93 -19.96
C VAL A 64 -30.90 -11.48 -18.88
N LEU A 65 -30.78 -12.01 -17.68
CA LEU A 65 -31.70 -11.70 -16.58
C LEU A 65 -31.44 -10.33 -15.98
N GLN A 66 -30.20 -9.89 -15.96
CA GLN A 66 -29.83 -8.60 -15.42
C GLN A 66 -28.51 -8.11 -16.02
N SER A 67 -28.50 -6.89 -16.52
CA SER A 67 -27.32 -6.16 -16.94
C SER A 67 -27.23 -4.88 -16.15
N ASP A 68 -26.47 -4.88 -15.08
CA ASP A 68 -26.24 -3.69 -14.27
C ASP A 68 -24.86 -3.09 -14.55
N THR A 69 -24.87 -1.81 -14.85
CA THR A 69 -23.64 -1.02 -14.90
C THR A 69 -23.49 -0.29 -13.57
N ILE A 70 -22.61 -0.79 -12.73
CA ILE A 70 -22.23 -0.11 -11.50
C ILE A 70 -21.23 0.97 -11.88
N SER A 71 -21.71 2.19 -12.05
CA SER A 71 -20.87 3.36 -12.25
C SER A 71 -20.88 4.22 -10.98
N GLY A 72 -19.73 4.55 -10.45
CA GLY A 72 -19.64 5.40 -9.27
C GLY A 72 -18.29 5.36 -8.56
N LYS A 73 -18.30 5.83 -7.32
CA LYS A 73 -17.13 5.78 -6.44
C LYS A 73 -16.91 4.35 -5.94
N ALA A 74 -16.26 3.55 -6.75
CA ALA A 74 -16.05 2.13 -6.45
C ALA A 74 -15.08 1.93 -5.29
N PHE A 75 -14.06 2.76 -5.21
CA PHE A 75 -13.00 2.64 -4.22
C PHE A 75 -12.40 4.01 -3.90
N ALA A 76 -11.99 4.23 -2.66
CA ALA A 76 -11.31 5.46 -2.28
C ALA A 76 -9.94 5.14 -1.69
N LEU A 77 -8.94 5.90 -2.11
CA LEU A 77 -7.63 5.91 -1.48
C LEU A 77 -7.68 6.83 -0.24
N PRO A 78 -7.12 6.43 0.90
CA PRO A 78 -7.16 7.22 2.13
C PRO A 78 -6.22 8.42 2.07
N ASN A 79 -6.38 9.33 3.04
CA ASN A 79 -5.32 10.26 3.37
C ASN A 79 -4.09 9.48 3.84
N SER A 80 -2.93 9.88 3.38
CA SER A 80 -1.67 9.30 3.80
C SER A 80 -0.70 10.41 4.22
N TYR A 81 -0.02 10.16 5.32
CA TYR A 81 0.94 11.08 5.93
C TYR A 81 2.26 10.34 6.11
N GLY A 82 3.35 11.00 5.79
CA GLY A 82 4.69 10.46 5.97
C GLY A 82 5.61 11.50 6.58
N VAL A 83 6.45 11.09 7.51
CA VAL A 83 7.57 11.87 8.04
C VAL A 83 8.82 11.02 8.04
N GLY A 84 9.90 11.58 7.55
CA GLY A 84 11.21 10.94 7.51
C GLY A 84 12.28 11.85 8.06
N LEU A 85 13.23 11.26 8.75
CA LEU A 85 14.42 11.93 9.26
C LEU A 85 15.66 11.16 8.81
N SER A 86 16.64 11.84 8.26
CA SER A 86 17.93 11.24 7.96
C SER A 86 19.09 12.08 8.48
N TYR A 87 20.10 11.39 8.96
CA TYR A 87 21.38 11.96 9.32
C TYR A 87 22.46 11.38 8.42
N VAL A 88 23.26 12.23 7.84
CA VAL A 88 24.37 11.84 6.96
C VAL A 88 25.66 12.45 7.49
N LYS A 89 26.63 11.59 7.74
CA LYS A 89 28.04 11.95 7.91
C LYS A 89 28.78 11.45 6.69
N GLN A 90 29.23 12.35 5.86
CA GLN A 90 29.79 12.09 4.55
C GLN A 90 30.86 10.99 4.59
N ASN A 91 30.73 10.01 3.70
CA ASN A 91 31.65 8.88 3.55
C ASN A 91 31.82 7.99 4.80
N LYS A 92 30.95 8.08 5.80
CA LYS A 92 31.11 7.32 7.04
C LYS A 92 29.83 6.71 7.58
N LEU A 93 28.76 7.48 7.68
CA LEU A 93 27.53 7.06 8.33
C LEU A 93 26.32 7.68 7.69
N THR A 94 25.32 6.89 7.39
CA THR A 94 23.99 7.35 7.06
C THR A 94 22.99 6.63 7.96
N LEU A 95 22.15 7.38 8.64
CA LEU A 95 21.03 6.86 9.43
C LEU A 95 19.74 7.44 8.86
N ALA A 96 18.69 6.64 8.79
CA ALA A 96 17.38 7.10 8.37
C ALA A 96 16.29 6.42 9.20
N ALA A 97 15.23 7.19 9.48
CA ALA A 97 14.02 6.70 10.12
C ALA A 97 12.81 7.32 9.44
N ASP A 98 11.80 6.49 9.17
CA ASP A 98 10.57 6.87 8.48
C ASP A 98 9.37 6.39 9.26
N PHE A 99 8.34 7.22 9.31
CA PHE A 99 7.01 6.89 9.81
C PHE A 99 5.98 7.23 8.75
N SER A 100 5.07 6.33 8.48
CA SER A 100 3.92 6.58 7.61
C SER A 100 2.62 6.13 8.25
N TYR A 101 1.55 6.87 7.98
CA TYR A 101 0.20 6.61 8.47
C TYR A 101 -0.81 6.78 7.35
N GLU A 102 -1.74 5.84 7.24
CA GLU A 102 -2.82 5.82 6.25
C GLU A 102 -4.17 5.59 6.93
N ASP A 103 -5.13 6.50 6.68
CA ASP A 103 -6.46 6.51 7.33
C ASP A 103 -7.46 5.60 6.58
N TRP A 104 -7.19 4.30 6.52
CA TRP A 104 -8.04 3.32 5.86
C TRP A 104 -9.36 3.07 6.57
N GLY A 105 -9.45 3.30 7.88
CA GLY A 105 -10.64 2.99 8.68
C GLY A 105 -11.90 3.77 8.29
N LYS A 106 -11.74 4.85 7.51
CA LYS A 106 -12.86 5.68 7.01
C LYS A 106 -13.17 5.43 5.54
N MET A 107 -12.55 4.42 4.93
CA MET A 107 -12.74 4.15 3.51
C MET A 107 -13.98 3.30 3.25
N LEU A 108 -14.67 3.65 2.16
CA LEU A 108 -15.79 2.89 1.64
C LEU A 108 -15.31 2.05 0.46
N TYR A 109 -15.80 0.82 0.40
CA TYR A 109 -15.63 -0.09 -0.70
C TYR A 109 -16.99 -0.35 -1.32
N PHE A 110 -17.21 0.08 -2.55
CA PHE A 110 -18.52 0.04 -3.24
C PHE A 110 -19.69 0.61 -2.42
N GLY A 111 -19.43 1.68 -1.65
CA GLY A 111 -20.46 2.36 -0.86
C GLY A 111 -20.65 1.80 0.55
N GLU A 112 -20.08 0.64 0.86
CA GLU A 112 -20.16 0.03 2.19
C GLU A 112 -18.89 0.24 3.01
N LYS A 113 -19.02 0.26 4.34
CA LYS A 113 -17.86 0.27 5.24
C LYS A 113 -17.17 -1.09 5.14
N GLY A 114 -16.01 -1.12 4.47
CA GLY A 114 -15.17 -2.30 4.44
C GLY A 114 -14.54 -2.60 5.80
N ASN A 115 -14.07 -3.85 5.98
CA ASN A 115 -13.31 -4.27 7.16
C ASN A 115 -11.86 -3.73 7.12
N PHE A 116 -11.74 -2.40 7.03
CA PHE A 116 -10.45 -1.73 6.99
C PHE A 116 -10.08 -1.16 8.36
N LYS A 117 -8.79 -1.14 8.65
CA LYS A 117 -8.21 -0.44 9.80
C LYS A 117 -7.07 0.45 9.35
N ASN A 118 -6.83 1.50 10.12
CA ASN A 118 -5.72 2.41 9.84
C ASN A 118 -4.41 1.64 9.80
N ARG A 119 -3.58 1.99 8.83
CA ARG A 119 -2.26 1.41 8.64
C ARG A 119 -1.21 2.36 9.13
N TYR A 120 -0.24 1.85 9.84
CA TYR A 120 0.99 2.56 10.15
C TYR A 120 2.21 1.70 9.83
N ARG A 121 3.30 2.35 9.53
CA ARG A 121 4.58 1.72 9.29
C ARG A 121 5.69 2.60 9.86
N VAL A 122 6.61 1.98 10.58
CA VAL A 122 7.87 2.58 11.03
C VAL A 122 8.99 1.81 10.36
N ALA A 123 9.98 2.52 9.86
CA ALA A 123 11.19 1.91 9.32
C ALA A 123 12.42 2.68 9.86
N VAL A 124 13.47 1.95 10.19
CA VAL A 124 14.76 2.50 10.62
C VAL A 124 15.86 1.73 9.91
N GLY A 125 16.85 2.45 9.41
CA GLY A 125 17.98 1.83 8.73
C GLY A 125 19.23 2.69 8.80
N GLY A 126 20.35 2.04 8.49
CA GLY A 126 21.62 2.74 8.45
C GLY A 126 22.65 2.07 7.56
N GLU A 127 23.61 2.87 7.14
CA GLU A 127 24.81 2.46 6.42
C GLU A 127 26.03 2.99 7.16
N TYR A 128 27.02 2.14 7.34
CA TYR A 128 28.30 2.49 7.97
C TYR A 128 29.46 2.04 7.12
N ILE A 129 30.43 2.94 6.92
CA ILE A 129 31.71 2.68 6.23
C ILE A 129 32.83 3.05 7.21
N PRO A 130 33.59 2.08 7.72
CA PRO A 130 34.61 2.36 8.72
C PRO A 130 35.67 3.36 8.26
N ASP A 131 36.26 3.13 7.09
CA ASP A 131 37.23 4.04 6.48
C ASP A 131 37.43 3.70 4.99
N TYR A 132 36.88 4.53 4.11
CA TYR A 132 36.96 4.27 2.67
C TYR A 132 38.35 4.54 2.08
N MET A 133 39.22 5.27 2.79
CA MET A 133 40.58 5.59 2.33
C MET A 133 41.62 4.55 2.71
N ARG A 134 41.35 3.68 3.67
CA ARG A 134 42.28 2.61 4.07
C ARG A 134 42.45 1.58 3.00
N LYS A 135 43.68 1.01 2.91
CA LYS A 135 43.99 -0.07 1.98
C LYS A 135 43.35 -1.42 2.37
N SER A 136 42.94 -1.58 3.63
CA SER A 136 42.27 -2.78 4.12
C SER A 136 40.91 -3.01 3.47
N TYR A 137 40.67 -4.21 3.00
CA TYR A 137 39.41 -4.61 2.37
C TYR A 137 38.22 -4.39 3.30
N PHE A 138 38.28 -4.84 4.55
CA PHE A 138 37.18 -4.70 5.53
C PHE A 138 36.87 -3.26 5.89
N SER A 139 37.79 -2.34 5.81
CA SER A 139 37.57 -0.93 6.10
C SER A 139 36.76 -0.21 5.01
N ARG A 140 36.72 -0.75 3.79
CA ARG A 140 36.00 -0.19 2.63
C ARG A 140 34.65 -0.85 2.40
N ILE A 141 34.31 -1.89 3.18
CA ILE A 141 32.98 -2.53 3.10
C ILE A 141 31.92 -1.56 3.63
N ARG A 142 30.82 -1.49 2.92
CA ARG A 142 29.60 -0.79 3.34
C ARG A 142 28.72 -1.76 4.10
N TYR A 143 28.56 -1.53 5.39
CA TYR A 143 27.67 -2.29 6.25
C TYR A 143 26.31 -1.62 6.27
N ARG A 144 25.26 -2.36 5.89
CA ARG A 144 23.88 -1.88 5.86
C ARG A 144 22.99 -2.77 6.69
N ALA A 145 22.14 -2.16 7.50
CA ALA A 145 21.11 -2.85 8.24
C ALA A 145 19.86 -1.98 8.32
N GLY A 146 18.73 -2.63 8.40
CA GLY A 146 17.45 -1.93 8.58
C GLY A 146 16.37 -2.88 9.06
N VAL A 147 15.39 -2.30 9.73
CA VAL A 147 14.21 -2.99 10.24
C VAL A 147 12.98 -2.12 9.97
N HIS A 148 11.87 -2.76 9.69
CA HIS A 148 10.58 -2.07 9.62
C HIS A 148 9.52 -2.86 10.37
N TYR A 149 8.55 -2.13 10.88
CA TYR A 149 7.37 -2.68 11.53
C TYR A 149 6.13 -1.95 11.04
N GLY A 150 5.05 -2.66 10.82
CA GLY A 150 3.78 -2.08 10.41
C GLY A 150 2.64 -3.07 10.52
N ASN A 151 1.42 -2.56 10.55
CA ASN A 151 0.22 -3.38 10.54
C ASN A 151 -0.38 -3.49 9.12
N SER A 152 -1.22 -4.51 8.92
CA SER A 152 -2.06 -4.62 7.73
C SER A 152 -3.26 -3.68 7.84
N TYR A 153 -3.76 -3.17 6.71
CA TYR A 153 -5.01 -2.40 6.64
C TYR A 153 -6.26 -3.29 6.58
N LEU A 154 -6.12 -4.60 6.30
CA LEU A 154 -7.24 -5.54 6.28
C LEU A 154 -7.49 -6.11 7.66
N ARG A 155 -8.77 -6.17 8.07
CA ARG A 155 -9.23 -6.99 9.19
C ARG A 155 -9.64 -8.36 8.64
N MET A 156 -8.90 -9.39 9.03
CA MET A 156 -9.37 -10.76 8.86
C MET A 156 -10.22 -11.14 10.07
N ASN A 157 -11.52 -11.30 9.88
CA ASN A 157 -12.37 -11.92 10.88
C ASN A 157 -12.06 -13.42 10.87
N ARG A 158 -11.57 -13.93 11.98
CA ARG A 158 -11.21 -15.34 12.17
C ARG A 158 -12.44 -16.28 12.17
N THR A 159 -13.65 -15.71 12.08
CA THR A 159 -14.91 -16.45 12.09
C THR A 159 -15.15 -17.22 10.78
N ASP A 160 -14.52 -16.83 9.67
CA ASP A 160 -14.71 -17.47 8.38
C ASP A 160 -13.76 -18.67 8.16
N ALA A 161 -12.93 -19.01 9.15
CA ALA A 161 -11.94 -20.08 9.05
C ALA A 161 -12.42 -21.42 9.66
N ASN A 162 -13.70 -21.54 10.00
CA ASN A 162 -14.28 -22.83 10.41
C ASN A 162 -15.52 -23.15 9.55
N PRO A 163 -15.36 -23.68 8.35
CA PRO A 163 -16.45 -24.42 7.74
C PRO A 163 -16.63 -25.65 8.64
N SER A 164 -17.74 -25.70 9.36
CA SER A 164 -18.20 -26.88 10.09
C SER A 164 -18.09 -28.10 9.18
N GLY A 165 -17.15 -28.97 9.52
CA GLY A 165 -17.09 -30.28 8.92
C GLY A 165 -18.29 -31.08 9.41
N ASP A 166 -19.40 -31.02 8.70
CA ASP A 166 -20.44 -32.02 8.80
C ASP A 166 -19.97 -33.26 8.03
N GLY A 167 -19.68 -34.28 8.84
CA GLY A 167 -19.24 -35.56 8.37
C GLY A 167 -20.30 -36.19 7.50
N TYR A 168 -19.84 -36.76 6.44
CA TYR A 168 -20.58 -37.79 5.72
C TYR A 168 -20.58 -39.04 6.58
N ASN A 169 -21.78 -39.43 7.02
CA ASN A 169 -22.14 -40.80 7.36
C ASN A 169 -22.67 -41.52 6.11
#